data_069f1d2cbbd2ec159f29fe261263ecf9
#
_entry.id   069f1d2cbbd2ec159f29fe261263ecf9
#
_cell.length_a   1.000
_cell.length_b   1.000
_cell.length_c   1.000
_cell.angle_alpha   90.00
_cell.angle_beta   90.00
_cell.angle_gamma   90.00
#
_symmetry.space_group_name_H-M   'P 1'
#
loop_
_entity.id
_entity.type
_entity.pdbx_description
1 polymer ?
#
loop_
_entity_poly.entity_id
_entity_poly.type
_entity_poly.pdbx_seq_one_letter_code
_entity_poly.pdbx_strand_id
1 'polypeptide(L)'
;MWNRQAERLAGRLIMPVARRQFIQGLAMAITALPAALRATGMRLPIGFSTLGCPAWDWLKILDFAEQNGFASIELRGLAGTMDLPSRPEFSAARLAQSKKEVAAHGLRISCVSSSDNLHDADAEKHEQQLADARRFIDLASDLGAPYVRVFGNKLIGPRDQTVERVATSLRELGTYAGPKKVSVLIESHGDFTDSPTLREILEKANSPHVGLLWDAHNTYVYGKEKPEVTVNLLGRYIRHTHLKDSRTEGSNEHYVLTGRGDVPVMQQVQLLAKSGYEGYYSFEWEKAWHPEIEEPEIAIADFAQAVTQYLQTTREKGQQ
;
A
#
# COMPACT_ATOMS: atom_id res chain seq x y z
N MET A 1 -56.47 39.16 -42.20
CA MET A 1 -55.93 39.71 -43.46
C MET A 1 -54.58 39.14 -43.69
N TRP A 2 -54.49 38.22 -44.64
CA TRP A 2 -53.50 38.05 -45.67
C TRP A 2 -52.04 37.88 -45.26
N ASN A 3 -51.20 37.02 -45.78
CA ASN A 3 -51.27 35.93 -46.78
C ASN A 3 -49.89 35.22 -46.76
N ARG A 4 -49.90 33.93 -46.79
CA ARG A 4 -49.22 32.98 -47.67
C ARG A 4 -47.93 33.37 -48.38
N GLN A 5 -47.04 32.47 -48.34
CA GLN A 5 -46.24 31.74 -49.33
C GLN A 5 -44.79 31.69 -48.94
N ALA A 6 -44.27 30.54 -48.62
CA ALA A 6 -43.83 29.38 -49.43
C ALA A 6 -42.55 29.70 -50.24
N GLU A 7 -41.51 29.05 -49.96
CA GLU A 7 -40.87 27.94 -50.72
C GLU A 7 -39.40 27.72 -50.34
N ARG A 8 -39.13 26.50 -49.97
CA ARG A 8 -38.00 25.65 -50.37
C ARG A 8 -36.64 26.31 -50.63
N LEU A 9 -35.66 25.84 -49.85
CA LEU A 9 -34.46 25.25 -50.46
C LEU A 9 -33.72 24.37 -49.44
N ALA A 10 -33.39 23.19 -49.91
CA ALA A 10 -32.69 22.14 -49.20
C ALA A 10 -31.27 22.57 -48.83
N GLY A 11 -30.90 22.33 -47.57
CA GLY A 11 -29.55 22.48 -47.09
C GLY A 11 -29.22 21.29 -46.20
N ARG A 12 -28.38 20.42 -46.69
CA ARG A 12 -27.86 19.16 -46.18
C ARG A 12 -27.57 19.18 -44.67
N LEU A 13 -28.10 18.16 -43.99
CA LEU A 13 -27.61 17.69 -42.70
C LEU A 13 -26.12 17.32 -42.81
N ILE A 14 -25.28 18.05 -42.14
CA ILE A 14 -23.93 17.59 -41.82
C ILE A 14 -23.99 17.06 -40.40
N MET A 15 -24.00 15.75 -40.24
CA MET A 15 -23.85 15.07 -38.96
C MET A 15 -22.41 15.20 -38.50
N PRO A 16 -22.11 15.52 -37.24
CA PRO A 16 -20.75 15.51 -36.74
C PRO A 16 -20.29 14.07 -36.49
N VAL A 17 -19.44 13.57 -37.34
CA VAL A 17 -18.68 12.32 -37.18
C VAL A 17 -17.47 12.61 -36.24
N ALA A 18 -17.71 12.87 -34.97
CA ALA A 18 -16.61 13.14 -34.06
C ALA A 18 -16.74 12.45 -32.70
N ARG A 19 -17.82 11.70 -32.43
CA ARG A 19 -18.00 11.04 -31.12
C ARG A 19 -17.76 9.52 -31.12
N ARG A 20 -17.66 8.88 -32.25
CA ARG A 20 -17.44 7.42 -32.33
C ARG A 20 -15.98 7.00 -32.50
N GLN A 21 -15.09 7.87 -32.89
CA GLN A 21 -13.66 7.54 -33.03
C GLN A 21 -12.86 7.78 -31.76
N PHE A 22 -13.37 8.55 -30.77
CA PHE A 22 -12.68 8.78 -29.51
C PHE A 22 -12.84 7.64 -28.51
N ILE A 23 -13.88 6.80 -28.65
CA ILE A 23 -14.11 5.65 -27.77
C ILE A 23 -13.35 4.40 -28.23
N GLN A 24 -12.96 4.32 -29.51
CA GLN A 24 -12.15 3.21 -30.02
C GLN A 24 -10.63 3.39 -29.83
N GLY A 25 -10.17 4.59 -29.54
CA GLY A 25 -8.75 4.87 -29.28
C GLY A 25 -8.30 4.61 -27.84
N LEU A 26 -9.23 4.50 -26.87
CA LEU A 26 -8.89 4.27 -25.45
C LEU A 26 -8.89 2.78 -25.04
N ALA A 27 -9.40 1.91 -25.90
CA ALA A 27 -9.48 0.47 -25.61
C ALA A 27 -8.24 -0.34 -26.03
N MET A 28 -7.20 0.29 -26.60
CA MET A 28 -5.99 -0.40 -27.07
C MET A 28 -4.69 -0.01 -26.36
N ALA A 29 -4.76 0.69 -25.22
CA ALA A 29 -3.59 0.97 -24.40
C ALA A 29 -3.45 0.06 -23.17
N ILE A 30 -4.34 -0.92 -23.01
CA ILE A 30 -4.25 -1.94 -21.96
C ILE A 30 -3.72 -3.20 -22.62
N THR A 31 -2.45 -3.27 -22.90
CA THR A 31 -1.71 -4.56 -22.96
C THR A 31 -0.29 -4.30 -23.45
N ALA A 32 0.65 -4.39 -22.62
CA ALA A 32 1.86 -5.17 -22.81
C ALA A 32 2.80 -4.87 -21.65
N LEU A 33 2.70 -5.65 -20.57
CA LEU A 33 3.94 -5.95 -19.86
C LEU A 33 4.95 -6.38 -20.93
N PRO A 34 6.18 -5.82 -20.97
CA PRO A 34 7.16 -6.24 -21.96
C PRO A 34 7.27 -7.77 -21.94
N ALA A 35 7.16 -8.39 -23.10
CA ALA A 35 7.25 -9.85 -23.27
C ALA A 35 8.54 -10.45 -22.64
N ALA A 36 9.57 -9.63 -22.43
CA ALA A 36 10.82 -9.97 -21.75
C ALA A 36 10.61 -10.34 -20.26
N LEU A 37 9.61 -9.78 -19.56
CA LEU A 37 9.34 -10.12 -18.15
C LEU A 37 8.57 -11.44 -18.00
N ARG A 38 7.85 -11.88 -19.03
CA ARG A 38 7.21 -13.21 -19.06
C ARG A 38 8.22 -14.35 -19.28
N ALA A 39 9.37 -14.09 -19.89
CA ALA A 39 10.37 -15.11 -20.24
C ALA A 39 11.27 -15.55 -19.07
N THR A 40 11.37 -14.76 -17.97
CA THR A 40 12.25 -15.09 -16.83
C THR A 40 11.52 -15.69 -15.63
N GLY A 41 10.20 -15.81 -15.64
CA GLY A 41 9.40 -16.37 -14.54
C GLY A 41 9.44 -15.57 -13.22
N MET A 42 10.21 -14.48 -13.16
CA MET A 42 10.41 -13.69 -11.94
C MET A 42 9.62 -12.38 -12.04
N ARG A 43 8.58 -12.24 -11.21
CA ARG A 43 7.82 -11.00 -11.11
C ARG A 43 8.66 -9.92 -10.40
N LEU A 44 8.44 -8.65 -10.75
CA LEU A 44 9.01 -7.56 -9.97
C LEU A 44 8.43 -7.55 -8.55
N PRO A 45 9.19 -7.09 -7.55
CA PRO A 45 8.75 -7.09 -6.16
C PRO A 45 7.75 -5.94 -5.90
N ILE A 46 6.64 -5.94 -6.62
CA ILE A 46 5.54 -4.98 -6.42
C ILE A 46 4.36 -5.65 -5.74
N GLY A 47 3.70 -4.89 -4.87
CA GLY A 47 2.52 -5.32 -4.13
C GLY A 47 1.49 -4.20 -4.04
N PHE A 48 0.31 -4.52 -3.52
CA PHE A 48 -0.66 -3.52 -3.11
C PHE A 48 -1.42 -3.97 -1.86
N SER A 49 -1.94 -2.98 -1.11
CA SER A 49 -2.77 -3.19 0.06
C SER A 49 -4.24 -3.33 -0.33
N THR A 50 -4.94 -4.28 0.28
CA THR A 50 -6.39 -4.47 0.07
C THR A 50 -7.23 -3.31 0.59
N LEU A 51 -6.63 -2.35 1.32
CA LEU A 51 -7.24 -1.07 1.65
C LEU A 51 -7.75 -0.34 0.41
N GLY A 52 -7.02 -0.47 -0.70
CA GLY A 52 -7.34 0.16 -1.97
C GLY A 52 -8.54 -0.42 -2.69
N CYS A 53 -9.04 -1.57 -2.28
CA CYS A 53 -10.15 -2.25 -2.97
C CYS A 53 -11.18 -2.85 -1.98
N PRO A 54 -11.78 -2.03 -1.08
CA PRO A 54 -12.58 -2.49 0.05
C PRO A 54 -13.82 -3.29 -0.34
N ALA A 55 -14.34 -3.08 -1.56
CA ALA A 55 -15.53 -3.77 -2.07
C ALA A 55 -15.21 -5.09 -2.81
N TRP A 56 -13.92 -5.41 -3.04
CA TRP A 56 -13.57 -6.63 -3.76
C TRP A 56 -13.61 -7.85 -2.85
N ASP A 57 -14.07 -8.97 -3.43
CA ASP A 57 -13.95 -10.27 -2.79
C ASP A 57 -12.53 -10.84 -2.95
N TRP A 58 -12.27 -11.92 -2.23
CA TRP A 58 -10.96 -12.57 -2.16
C TRP A 58 -10.43 -13.00 -3.53
N LEU A 59 -11.26 -13.65 -4.36
CA LEU A 59 -10.81 -14.15 -5.66
C LEU A 59 -10.57 -13.02 -6.65
N LYS A 60 -11.42 -11.99 -6.67
CA LYS A 60 -11.19 -10.80 -7.50
C LYS A 60 -9.85 -10.13 -7.19
N ILE A 61 -9.47 -10.05 -5.89
CA ILE A 61 -8.18 -9.49 -5.48
C ILE A 61 -7.02 -10.30 -6.08
N LEU A 62 -7.08 -11.63 -5.97
CA LEU A 62 -6.02 -12.51 -6.48
C LEU A 62 -5.92 -12.47 -8.00
N ASP A 63 -7.04 -12.59 -8.70
CA ASP A 63 -7.11 -12.52 -10.16
C ASP A 63 -6.54 -11.21 -10.69
N PHE A 64 -6.93 -10.08 -10.07
CA PHE A 64 -6.48 -8.77 -10.48
C PHE A 64 -4.98 -8.56 -10.22
N ALA A 65 -4.49 -9.04 -9.07
CA ALA A 65 -3.07 -8.99 -8.74
C ALA A 65 -2.22 -9.78 -9.76
N GLU A 66 -2.67 -10.99 -10.12
CA GLU A 66 -1.99 -11.82 -11.13
C GLU A 66 -1.98 -11.15 -12.50
N GLN A 67 -3.14 -10.66 -12.97
CA GLN A 67 -3.30 -10.05 -14.29
C GLN A 67 -2.42 -8.80 -14.46
N ASN A 68 -2.18 -8.05 -13.39
CA ASN A 68 -1.37 -6.84 -13.39
C ASN A 68 0.09 -7.07 -12.96
N GLY A 69 0.53 -8.34 -12.81
CA GLY A 69 1.94 -8.67 -12.60
C GLY A 69 2.45 -8.43 -11.18
N PHE A 70 1.57 -8.25 -10.21
CA PHE A 70 1.97 -8.15 -8.81
C PHE A 70 2.59 -9.45 -8.30
N ALA A 71 3.54 -9.34 -7.40
CA ALA A 71 4.17 -10.46 -6.73
C ALA A 71 3.60 -10.70 -5.33
N SER A 72 2.95 -9.69 -4.75
CA SER A 72 2.38 -9.79 -3.40
C SER A 72 1.12 -8.95 -3.23
N ILE A 73 0.36 -9.32 -2.20
CA ILE A 73 -0.72 -8.50 -1.64
C ILE A 73 -0.44 -8.29 -0.14
N GLU A 74 -0.81 -7.11 0.36
CA GLU A 74 -0.91 -6.82 1.78
C GLU A 74 -2.38 -6.88 2.19
N LEU A 75 -2.66 -7.56 3.28
CA LEU A 75 -4.01 -7.64 3.83
C LEU A 75 -4.25 -6.49 4.82
N ARG A 76 -5.11 -5.53 4.45
CA ARG A 76 -5.56 -4.42 5.28
C ARG A 76 -7.07 -4.22 5.17
N GLY A 77 -7.81 -5.19 5.57
CA GLY A 77 -9.25 -5.30 5.37
C GLY A 77 -9.61 -6.21 4.19
N LEU A 78 -10.76 -6.82 4.29
CA LEU A 78 -11.32 -7.69 3.25
C LEU A 78 -12.85 -7.66 3.33
N ALA A 79 -13.50 -7.40 2.17
CA ALA A 79 -14.96 -7.33 2.05
C ALA A 79 -15.61 -6.47 3.15
N GLY A 80 -15.08 -5.26 3.35
CA GLY A 80 -15.62 -4.24 4.24
C GLY A 80 -15.30 -4.40 5.73
N THR A 81 -14.50 -5.39 6.15
CA THR A 81 -14.05 -5.49 7.56
C THR A 81 -12.55 -5.40 7.71
N MET A 82 -12.09 -4.77 8.80
CA MET A 82 -10.69 -4.68 9.19
C MET A 82 -10.28 -5.82 10.16
N ASP A 83 -11.22 -6.53 10.75
CA ASP A 83 -10.95 -7.69 11.62
C ASP A 83 -10.66 -8.93 10.75
N LEU A 84 -9.47 -8.96 10.17
CA LEU A 84 -9.01 -10.05 9.32
C LEU A 84 -9.00 -11.42 10.01
N PRO A 85 -8.60 -11.54 11.31
CA PRO A 85 -8.64 -12.82 12.00
C PRO A 85 -10.03 -13.46 12.08
N SER A 86 -11.11 -12.68 11.95
CA SER A 86 -12.49 -13.20 11.97
C SER A 86 -13.05 -13.59 10.59
N ARG A 87 -12.27 -13.33 9.54
CA ARG A 87 -12.74 -13.57 8.16
C ARG A 87 -12.92 -15.08 7.86
N PRO A 88 -14.02 -15.47 7.20
CA PRO A 88 -14.24 -16.86 6.80
C PRO A 88 -13.11 -17.46 5.96
N GLU A 89 -12.47 -16.65 5.10
CA GLU A 89 -11.36 -17.03 4.24
C GLU A 89 -10.14 -17.51 5.04
N PHE A 90 -10.00 -17.03 6.28
CA PHE A 90 -8.88 -17.33 7.17
C PHE A 90 -9.27 -18.24 8.35
N SER A 91 -10.51 -18.73 8.38
CA SER A 91 -10.93 -19.74 9.36
C SER A 91 -10.10 -21.02 9.23
N ALA A 92 -9.99 -21.80 10.31
CA ALA A 92 -9.25 -23.06 10.31
C ALA A 92 -9.71 -24.03 9.19
N ALA A 93 -11.01 -24.01 8.84
CA ALA A 93 -11.58 -24.86 7.78
C ALA A 93 -11.18 -24.37 6.36
N ARG A 94 -10.90 -23.07 6.17
CA ARG A 94 -10.71 -22.46 4.85
C ARG A 94 -9.26 -22.05 4.59
N LEU A 95 -8.45 -21.85 5.61
CA LEU A 95 -7.08 -21.31 5.56
C LEU A 95 -6.19 -22.06 4.56
N ALA A 96 -6.19 -23.38 4.60
CA ALA A 96 -5.34 -24.20 3.70
C ALA A 96 -5.70 -23.97 2.22
N GLN A 97 -6.98 -23.74 1.93
CA GLN A 97 -7.45 -23.46 0.59
C GLN A 97 -7.06 -22.02 0.17
N SER A 98 -7.21 -21.03 1.05
CA SER A 98 -6.81 -19.64 0.77
C SER A 98 -5.31 -19.54 0.49
N LYS A 99 -4.47 -20.29 1.22
CA LYS A 99 -3.03 -20.37 0.92
C LYS A 99 -2.75 -20.99 -0.46
N LYS A 100 -3.48 -22.04 -0.85
CA LYS A 100 -3.37 -22.63 -2.19
C LYS A 100 -3.77 -21.67 -3.28
N GLU A 101 -4.82 -20.88 -3.07
CA GLU A 101 -5.29 -19.87 -4.00
C GLU A 101 -4.24 -18.78 -4.22
N VAL A 102 -3.66 -18.22 -3.14
CA VAL A 102 -2.55 -17.26 -3.24
C VAL A 102 -1.38 -17.85 -4.05
N ALA A 103 -0.99 -19.08 -3.73
CA ALA A 103 0.12 -19.74 -4.42
C ALA A 103 -0.19 -20.05 -5.89
N ALA A 104 -1.43 -20.44 -6.22
CA ALA A 104 -1.87 -20.73 -7.59
C ALA A 104 -1.80 -19.48 -8.49
N HIS A 105 -2.04 -18.29 -7.94
CA HIS A 105 -1.87 -17.01 -8.63
C HIS A 105 -0.41 -16.51 -8.65
N GLY A 106 0.53 -17.29 -8.10
CA GLY A 106 1.95 -16.92 -8.00
C GLY A 106 2.20 -15.73 -7.08
N LEU A 107 1.32 -15.52 -6.10
CA LEU A 107 1.38 -14.41 -5.15
C LEU A 107 1.94 -14.84 -3.79
N ARG A 108 2.29 -13.85 -2.98
CA ARG A 108 2.58 -13.98 -1.55
C ARG A 108 1.78 -12.96 -0.76
N ILE A 109 1.51 -13.27 0.51
CA ILE A 109 1.05 -12.26 1.47
C ILE A 109 2.29 -11.58 2.02
N SER A 110 2.45 -10.27 1.77
CA SER A 110 3.62 -9.51 2.21
C SER A 110 3.49 -9.02 3.65
N CYS A 111 2.29 -8.63 4.06
CA CYS A 111 2.01 -8.11 5.39
C CYS A 111 0.54 -8.35 5.74
N VAL A 112 0.25 -8.50 7.04
CA VAL A 112 -1.10 -8.46 7.61
C VAL A 112 -1.18 -7.22 8.49
N SER A 113 -1.92 -6.21 8.03
CA SER A 113 -1.93 -4.88 8.67
C SER A 113 -3.11 -4.74 9.63
N SER A 114 -2.80 -4.56 10.90
CA SER A 114 -3.79 -4.38 11.97
C SER A 114 -4.18 -2.90 12.15
N SER A 115 -5.15 -2.64 13.02
CA SER A 115 -5.52 -1.28 13.44
C SER A 115 -4.94 -0.91 14.81
N ASP A 116 -4.09 -1.75 15.38
CA ASP A 116 -3.63 -1.63 16.75
C ASP A 116 -2.71 -0.43 16.97
N ASN A 117 -3.00 0.31 18.03
CA ASN A 117 -2.31 1.53 18.44
C ASN A 117 -1.55 1.29 19.75
N LEU A 118 -0.24 1.51 19.74
CA LEU A 118 0.61 1.21 20.88
C LEU A 118 0.82 2.40 21.84
N HIS A 119 0.20 3.55 21.57
CA HIS A 119 0.41 4.79 22.32
C HIS A 119 -0.48 4.94 23.55
N ASP A 120 -1.55 4.14 23.71
CA ASP A 120 -2.57 4.38 24.71
C ASP A 120 -1.98 4.25 26.13
N ALA A 121 -2.28 5.24 26.99
CA ALA A 121 -1.84 5.29 28.38
C ALA A 121 -2.80 4.56 29.33
N ASP A 122 -4.03 4.30 28.90
CA ASP A 122 -4.99 3.48 29.64
C ASP A 122 -4.57 2.02 29.55
N ALA A 123 -4.31 1.41 30.71
CA ALA A 123 -3.75 0.06 30.77
C ALA A 123 -4.69 -1.01 30.19
N GLU A 124 -6.00 -0.88 30.36
CA GLU A 124 -6.97 -1.84 29.83
C GLU A 124 -7.04 -1.77 28.31
N LYS A 125 -7.16 -0.56 27.77
CA LYS A 125 -7.16 -0.35 26.31
C LYS A 125 -5.85 -0.77 25.67
N HIS A 126 -4.73 -0.46 26.33
CA HIS A 126 -3.42 -0.86 25.87
C HIS A 126 -3.29 -2.39 25.77
N GLU A 127 -3.71 -3.12 26.80
CA GLU A 127 -3.69 -4.60 26.77
C GLU A 127 -4.64 -5.17 25.70
N GLN A 128 -5.80 -4.54 25.48
CA GLN A 128 -6.70 -4.92 24.38
C GLN A 128 -6.02 -4.77 23.01
N GLN A 129 -5.27 -3.67 22.77
CA GLN A 129 -4.51 -3.48 21.53
C GLN A 129 -3.41 -4.54 21.38
N LEU A 130 -2.68 -4.86 22.47
CA LEU A 130 -1.66 -5.92 22.44
C LEU A 130 -2.27 -7.31 22.17
N ALA A 131 -3.41 -7.60 22.79
CA ALA A 131 -4.12 -8.86 22.59
C ALA A 131 -4.61 -9.00 21.15
N ASP A 132 -5.13 -7.93 20.56
CA ASP A 132 -5.58 -7.95 19.17
C ASP A 132 -4.39 -8.07 18.21
N ALA A 133 -3.31 -7.32 18.42
CA ALA A 133 -2.07 -7.45 17.63
C ALA A 133 -1.54 -8.89 17.63
N ARG A 134 -1.63 -9.62 18.75
CA ARG A 134 -1.25 -11.06 18.81
C ARG A 134 -2.13 -11.93 17.92
N ARG A 135 -3.45 -11.64 17.79
CA ARG A 135 -4.35 -12.35 16.85
C ARG A 135 -3.90 -12.14 15.40
N PHE A 136 -3.49 -10.91 15.05
CA PHE A 136 -2.95 -10.61 13.72
C PHE A 136 -1.60 -11.29 13.47
N ILE A 137 -0.73 -11.39 14.49
CA ILE A 137 0.53 -12.14 14.40
C ILE A 137 0.26 -13.64 14.17
N ASP A 138 -0.72 -14.21 14.85
CA ASP A 138 -1.13 -15.61 14.66
C ASP A 138 -1.63 -15.83 13.22
N LEU A 139 -2.51 -14.97 12.74
CA LEU A 139 -2.99 -15.02 11.36
C LEU A 139 -1.85 -14.88 10.34
N ALA A 140 -0.91 -13.95 10.56
CA ALA A 140 0.24 -13.78 9.67
C ALA A 140 1.10 -15.05 9.62
N SER A 141 1.37 -15.67 10.77
CA SER A 141 2.08 -16.94 10.87
C SER A 141 1.35 -18.04 10.09
N ASP A 142 0.05 -18.17 10.27
CA ASP A 142 -0.79 -19.17 9.61
C ASP A 142 -0.80 -19.00 8.09
N LEU A 143 -0.86 -17.76 7.61
CA LEU A 143 -0.80 -17.42 6.19
C LEU A 143 0.62 -17.55 5.61
N GLY A 144 1.65 -17.56 6.43
CA GLY A 144 3.05 -17.50 6.01
C GLY A 144 3.49 -16.08 5.60
N ALA A 145 2.79 -15.04 6.08
CA ALA A 145 3.18 -13.66 5.91
C ALA A 145 4.32 -13.30 6.87
N PRO A 146 5.38 -12.62 6.40
CA PRO A 146 6.53 -12.31 7.24
C PRO A 146 6.30 -11.16 8.21
N TYR A 147 5.26 -10.34 7.99
CA TYR A 147 5.08 -9.09 8.73
C TYR A 147 3.65 -8.86 9.22
N VAL A 148 3.56 -8.22 10.40
CA VAL A 148 2.36 -7.58 10.90
C VAL A 148 2.65 -6.10 11.11
N ARG A 149 1.76 -5.21 10.67
CA ARG A 149 1.87 -3.78 10.91
C ARG A 149 1.01 -3.37 12.11
N VAL A 150 1.58 -2.49 12.94
CA VAL A 150 0.93 -1.77 14.03
C VAL A 150 1.25 -0.28 13.96
N PHE A 151 0.55 0.55 14.72
CA PHE A 151 0.75 1.99 14.78
C PHE A 151 1.36 2.45 16.12
N GLY A 152 2.23 3.46 16.06
CA GLY A 152 2.50 4.34 17.18
C GLY A 152 1.35 5.34 17.38
N ASN A 153 0.94 5.95 16.33
CA ASN A 153 -0.18 6.85 16.04
C ASN A 153 -0.14 8.21 16.75
N LYS A 154 -0.25 8.32 18.08
CA LYS A 154 -0.29 9.62 18.79
C LYS A 154 0.74 9.74 19.92
N LEU A 155 1.27 10.94 20.08
CA LEU A 155 2.06 11.32 21.25
C LEU A 155 1.12 11.88 22.33
N ILE A 156 0.71 11.01 23.29
CA ILE A 156 -0.21 11.39 24.37
C ILE A 156 0.58 11.56 25.68
N GLY A 157 0.45 12.75 26.29
CA GLY A 157 1.19 13.12 27.50
C GLY A 157 2.67 13.42 27.23
N PRO A 158 3.58 13.21 28.18
CA PRO A 158 5.00 13.44 27.97
C PRO A 158 5.55 12.54 26.86
N ARG A 159 6.23 13.14 25.87
CA ARG A 159 6.76 12.44 24.69
C ARG A 159 7.56 11.19 25.07
N ASP A 160 8.50 11.34 26.00
CA ASP A 160 9.42 10.25 26.37
C ASP A 160 8.68 9.05 26.96
N GLN A 161 7.60 9.28 27.71
CA GLN A 161 6.77 8.21 28.25
C GLN A 161 6.01 7.46 27.15
N THR A 162 5.52 8.18 26.15
CA THR A 162 4.82 7.55 25.02
C THR A 162 5.80 6.78 24.13
N VAL A 163 6.97 7.35 23.83
CA VAL A 163 8.05 6.68 23.10
C VAL A 163 8.47 5.38 23.79
N GLU A 164 8.67 5.42 25.13
CA GLU A 164 9.05 4.23 25.91
C GLU A 164 7.94 3.16 25.91
N ARG A 165 6.68 3.57 26.03
CA ARG A 165 5.53 2.66 25.95
C ARG A 165 5.46 1.97 24.60
N VAL A 166 5.54 2.72 23.51
CA VAL A 166 5.51 2.17 22.14
C VAL A 166 6.69 1.22 21.92
N ALA A 167 7.90 1.60 22.32
CA ALA A 167 9.09 0.76 22.19
C ALA A 167 8.98 -0.55 23.01
N THR A 168 8.46 -0.48 24.23
CA THR A 168 8.24 -1.65 25.10
C THR A 168 7.20 -2.59 24.49
N SER A 169 6.09 -2.06 23.99
CA SER A 169 5.04 -2.83 23.31
C SER A 169 5.56 -3.53 22.05
N LEU A 170 6.36 -2.83 21.24
CA LEU A 170 7.00 -3.43 20.07
C LEU A 170 7.95 -4.58 20.45
N ARG A 171 8.75 -4.41 21.52
CA ARG A 171 9.64 -5.46 22.02
C ARG A 171 8.86 -6.68 22.47
N GLU A 172 7.76 -6.48 23.20
CA GLU A 172 6.87 -7.55 23.69
C GLU A 172 6.24 -8.30 22.51
N LEU A 173 5.62 -7.58 21.57
CA LEU A 173 5.04 -8.17 20.38
C LEU A 173 6.09 -8.87 19.50
N GLY A 174 7.29 -8.30 19.36
CA GLY A 174 8.41 -8.93 18.67
C GLY A 174 8.88 -10.23 19.32
N THR A 175 8.87 -10.28 20.67
CA THR A 175 9.16 -11.51 21.42
C THR A 175 8.10 -12.59 21.16
N TYR A 176 6.83 -12.21 21.11
CA TYR A 176 5.73 -13.12 20.77
C TYR A 176 5.79 -13.62 19.31
N ALA A 177 6.15 -12.73 18.37
CA ALA A 177 6.17 -12.99 16.94
C ALA A 177 7.36 -13.84 16.48
N GLY A 178 8.52 -13.71 17.15
CA GLY A 178 9.78 -14.36 16.72
C GLY A 178 9.68 -15.86 16.51
N PRO A 179 9.20 -16.66 17.48
CA PRO A 179 9.03 -18.12 17.32
C PRO A 179 8.08 -18.49 16.16
N LYS A 180 7.19 -17.58 15.77
CA LYS A 180 6.20 -17.72 14.68
C LYS A 180 6.76 -17.31 13.32
N LYS A 181 8.03 -16.85 13.26
CA LYS A 181 8.70 -16.33 12.05
C LYS A 181 8.01 -15.09 11.46
N VAL A 182 7.40 -14.28 12.31
CA VAL A 182 6.77 -13.00 11.98
C VAL A 182 7.58 -11.88 12.63
N SER A 183 7.68 -10.75 11.96
CA SER A 183 8.19 -9.51 12.56
C SER A 183 7.09 -8.47 12.62
N VAL A 184 7.11 -7.67 13.70
CA VAL A 184 6.16 -6.59 13.93
C VAL A 184 6.76 -5.28 13.41
N LEU A 185 6.03 -4.60 12.54
CA LEU A 185 6.47 -3.35 11.95
C LEU A 185 5.64 -2.18 12.50
N ILE A 186 6.33 -1.19 13.05
CA ILE A 186 5.69 0.10 13.30
C ILE A 186 5.60 0.86 11.97
N GLU A 187 4.43 1.42 11.68
CA GLU A 187 4.27 2.30 10.52
C GLU A 187 4.63 3.75 10.85
N SER A 188 5.28 4.44 9.92
CA SER A 188 5.42 5.90 9.96
C SER A 188 4.07 6.58 9.72
N HIS A 189 3.33 6.84 10.81
CA HIS A 189 1.94 7.30 10.77
C HIS A 189 1.59 8.21 11.96
N GLY A 190 0.63 9.12 11.77
CA GLY A 190 0.16 10.03 12.81
C GLY A 190 1.27 10.97 13.30
N ASP A 191 1.49 11.03 14.61
CA ASP A 191 2.54 11.85 15.20
C ASP A 191 3.95 11.22 15.08
N PHE A 192 4.06 10.01 14.54
CA PHE A 192 5.31 9.27 14.37
C PHE A 192 5.73 9.25 12.89
N THR A 193 5.87 10.43 12.29
CA THR A 193 6.26 10.60 10.88
C THR A 193 7.67 11.17 10.71
N ASP A 194 8.38 11.49 11.79
CA ASP A 194 9.76 11.95 11.74
C ASP A 194 10.75 10.80 12.03
N SER A 195 11.82 10.74 11.25
CA SER A 195 12.83 9.69 11.36
C SER A 195 13.57 9.64 12.69
N PRO A 196 13.91 10.76 13.35
CA PRO A 196 14.55 10.72 14.68
C PRO A 196 13.71 10.01 15.74
N THR A 197 12.40 10.30 15.82
CA THR A 197 11.50 9.64 16.79
C THR A 197 11.33 8.15 16.48
N LEU A 198 11.12 7.79 15.21
CA LEU A 198 11.02 6.39 14.79
C LEU A 198 12.31 5.62 15.09
N ARG A 199 13.47 6.22 14.82
CA ARG A 199 14.77 5.63 15.13
C ARG A 199 14.93 5.37 16.64
N GLU A 200 14.59 6.35 17.48
CA GLU A 200 14.64 6.21 18.93
C GLU A 200 13.78 5.03 19.40
N ILE A 201 12.54 4.91 18.90
CA ILE A 201 11.64 3.81 19.22
C ILE A 201 12.23 2.46 18.83
N LEU A 202 12.75 2.34 17.62
CA LEU A 202 13.31 1.10 17.09
C LEU A 202 14.59 0.69 17.83
N GLU A 203 15.44 1.65 18.20
CA GLU A 203 16.64 1.42 19.01
C GLU A 203 16.28 0.99 20.44
N LYS A 204 15.27 1.60 21.06
CA LYS A 204 14.74 1.23 22.36
C LYS A 204 14.05 -0.14 22.35
N ALA A 205 13.28 -0.46 21.32
CA ALA A 205 12.67 -1.77 21.15
C ALA A 205 13.73 -2.88 21.09
N ASN A 206 14.84 -2.63 20.40
CA ASN A 206 16.03 -3.48 20.33
C ASN A 206 15.71 -4.97 20.14
N SER A 207 14.93 -5.29 19.12
CA SER A 207 14.48 -6.65 18.83
C SER A 207 14.73 -6.98 17.35
N PRO A 208 15.25 -8.18 17.02
CA PRO A 208 15.41 -8.60 15.64
C PRO A 208 14.09 -8.85 14.92
N HIS A 209 12.99 -8.98 15.67
CA HIS A 209 11.63 -9.20 15.18
C HIS A 209 10.79 -7.93 15.18
N VAL A 210 11.44 -6.76 15.20
CA VAL A 210 10.81 -5.44 15.09
C VAL A 210 11.46 -4.69 13.93
N GLY A 211 10.66 -3.98 13.15
CA GLY A 211 11.12 -3.17 12.03
C GLY A 211 10.19 -2.00 11.73
N LEU A 212 10.43 -1.40 10.58
CA LEU A 212 9.66 -0.28 10.07
C LEU A 212 8.87 -0.69 8.83
N LEU A 213 7.58 -0.37 8.82
CA LEU A 213 6.83 -0.15 7.61
C LEU A 213 6.98 1.35 7.27
N TRP A 214 7.73 1.64 6.23
CA TRP A 214 7.91 3.01 5.79
C TRP A 214 6.76 3.42 4.88
N ASP A 215 5.82 4.20 5.41
CA ASP A 215 4.92 4.99 4.59
C ASP A 215 5.67 6.23 4.12
N ALA A 216 6.12 6.17 2.88
CA ALA A 216 6.99 7.20 2.31
C ALA A 216 6.22 8.49 1.99
N HIS A 217 4.92 8.40 1.83
CA HIS A 217 4.04 9.55 1.70
C HIS A 217 3.93 10.30 3.03
N ASN A 218 3.67 9.59 4.14
CA ASN A 218 3.46 10.20 5.44
C ASN A 218 4.70 10.94 5.94
N THR A 219 5.88 10.36 5.78
CA THR A 219 7.13 11.06 6.17
C THR A 219 7.39 12.29 5.31
N TYR A 220 7.05 12.25 4.02
CA TYR A 220 7.22 13.39 3.12
C TYR A 220 6.17 14.48 3.35
N VAL A 221 4.88 14.10 3.37
CA VAL A 221 3.77 15.06 3.41
C VAL A 221 3.55 15.61 4.81
N TYR A 222 3.51 14.76 5.83
CA TYR A 222 3.22 15.17 7.21
C TYR A 222 4.49 15.42 8.02
N GLY A 223 5.49 14.54 7.89
CA GLY A 223 6.80 14.71 8.52
C GLY A 223 7.65 15.82 7.90
N LYS A 224 7.28 16.30 6.70
CA LYS A 224 8.05 17.30 5.92
C LYS A 224 9.50 16.89 5.70
N GLU A 225 9.74 15.58 5.63
CA GLU A 225 11.08 15.01 5.54
C GLU A 225 11.37 14.54 4.11
N LYS A 226 12.58 14.85 3.61
CA LYS A 226 13.02 14.35 2.30
C LYS A 226 13.30 12.85 2.37
N PRO A 227 12.95 12.08 1.33
CA PRO A 227 13.15 10.63 1.31
C PRO A 227 14.57 10.16 1.62
N GLU A 228 15.59 10.95 1.23
CA GLU A 228 17.00 10.63 1.51
C GLU A 228 17.30 10.65 3.01
N VAL A 229 16.68 11.56 3.77
CA VAL A 229 16.87 11.66 5.22
C VAL A 229 16.32 10.39 5.87
N THR A 230 15.10 10.00 5.51
CA THR A 230 14.46 8.78 6.02
C THR A 230 15.30 7.54 5.69
N VAL A 231 15.69 7.35 4.44
CA VAL A 231 16.47 6.18 4.02
C VAL A 231 17.85 6.13 4.72
N ASN A 232 18.50 7.27 4.89
CA ASN A 232 19.78 7.33 5.59
C ASN A 232 19.66 6.98 7.09
N LEU A 233 18.60 7.43 7.77
CA LEU A 233 18.41 7.19 9.20
C LEU A 233 17.78 5.84 9.51
N LEU A 234 16.85 5.39 8.68
CA LEU A 234 15.98 4.25 8.96
C LEU A 234 16.12 3.08 7.99
N GLY A 235 16.91 3.20 6.92
CA GLY A 235 16.99 2.19 5.85
C GLY A 235 17.23 0.77 6.36
N ARG A 236 18.08 0.59 7.38
CA ARG A 236 18.34 -0.71 8.00
C ARG A 236 17.13 -1.35 8.71
N TYR A 237 16.13 -0.54 9.05
CA TYR A 237 14.91 -1.01 9.72
C TYR A 237 13.74 -1.23 8.77
N ILE A 238 13.78 -0.66 7.55
CA ILE A 238 12.70 -0.78 6.57
C ILE A 238 12.59 -2.23 6.13
N ARG A 239 11.40 -2.83 6.36
CA ARG A 239 11.06 -4.19 5.95
C ARG A 239 9.90 -4.22 4.96
N HIS A 240 9.02 -3.24 5.00
CA HIS A 240 7.88 -3.08 4.11
C HIS A 240 7.66 -1.61 3.82
N THR A 241 6.93 -1.30 2.75
CA THR A 241 6.69 0.09 2.32
C THR A 241 5.24 0.33 1.96
N HIS A 242 4.77 1.55 2.23
CA HIS A 242 3.59 2.11 1.61
C HIS A 242 3.99 3.25 0.68
N LEU A 243 3.55 3.17 -0.56
CA LEU A 243 3.78 4.16 -1.61
C LEU A 243 2.42 4.63 -2.10
N LYS A 244 2.23 5.93 -2.18
CA LYS A 244 1.05 6.59 -2.74
C LYS A 244 1.42 8.02 -3.13
N ASP A 245 0.62 8.63 -3.98
CA ASP A 245 0.85 9.98 -4.44
C ASP A 245 -0.34 10.87 -4.11
N SER A 246 -0.07 12.11 -3.79
CA SER A 246 -1.08 13.13 -3.52
C SER A 246 -0.66 14.49 -4.05
N ARG A 247 -1.64 15.36 -4.23
CA ARG A 247 -1.46 16.77 -4.55
C ARG A 247 -2.07 17.62 -3.46
N THR A 248 -1.38 18.68 -3.07
CA THR A 248 -1.88 19.65 -2.12
C THR A 248 -2.47 20.85 -2.86
N GLU A 249 -3.76 21.10 -2.70
CA GLU A 249 -4.46 22.26 -3.23
C GLU A 249 -4.98 23.14 -2.07
N GLY A 250 -4.24 24.19 -1.78
CA GLY A 250 -4.49 25.03 -0.59
C GLY A 250 -4.22 24.25 0.69
N SER A 251 -5.27 24.02 1.50
CA SER A 251 -5.20 23.20 2.72
C SER A 251 -5.66 21.75 2.51
N ASN A 252 -6.13 21.40 1.31
CA ASN A 252 -6.70 20.10 1.03
C ASN A 252 -5.68 19.20 0.34
N GLU A 253 -5.65 17.96 0.77
CA GLU A 253 -4.88 16.91 0.14
C GLU A 253 -5.82 16.04 -0.72
N HIS A 254 -5.35 15.71 -1.92
CA HIS A 254 -6.07 14.84 -2.86
C HIS A 254 -5.14 13.73 -3.31
N TYR A 255 -5.50 12.49 -3.04
CA TYR A 255 -4.79 11.32 -3.58
C TYR A 255 -4.98 11.26 -5.10
N VAL A 256 -3.88 11.05 -5.81
CA VAL A 256 -3.84 11.01 -7.27
C VAL A 256 -3.08 9.79 -7.76
N LEU A 257 -3.22 9.47 -9.03
CA LEU A 257 -2.48 8.38 -9.66
C LEU A 257 -0.96 8.62 -9.58
N THR A 258 -0.20 7.54 -9.54
CA THR A 258 1.25 7.55 -9.28
C THR A 258 2.03 8.42 -10.27
N GLY A 259 2.86 9.31 -9.74
CA GLY A 259 3.67 10.24 -10.52
C GLY A 259 2.91 11.45 -11.06
N ARG A 260 1.67 11.69 -10.61
CA ARG A 260 0.85 12.84 -11.03
C ARG A 260 0.62 13.86 -9.90
N GLY A 261 1.18 13.60 -8.73
CA GLY A 261 1.11 14.47 -7.56
C GLY A 261 2.41 15.20 -7.27
N ASP A 262 2.53 15.58 -6.00
CA ASP A 262 3.67 16.33 -5.47
C ASP A 262 4.64 15.42 -4.69
N VAL A 263 4.26 14.16 -4.44
CA VAL A 263 5.09 13.19 -3.72
C VAL A 263 6.16 12.60 -4.66
N PRO A 264 7.43 12.59 -4.29
CA PRO A 264 8.51 12.12 -5.15
C PRO A 264 8.60 10.58 -5.20
N VAL A 265 7.51 9.88 -5.59
CA VAL A 265 7.38 8.41 -5.55
C VAL A 265 8.51 7.73 -6.34
N MET A 266 8.86 8.25 -7.53
CA MET A 266 9.98 7.70 -8.30
C MET A 266 11.29 7.76 -7.53
N GLN A 267 11.57 8.87 -6.84
CA GLN A 267 12.78 9.04 -6.04
C GLN A 267 12.79 8.09 -4.84
N GLN A 268 11.64 7.92 -4.17
CA GLN A 268 11.48 6.97 -3.07
C GLN A 268 11.81 5.53 -3.52
N VAL A 269 11.26 5.09 -4.65
CA VAL A 269 11.53 3.78 -5.26
C VAL A 269 13.02 3.64 -5.60
N GLN A 270 13.63 4.65 -6.21
CA GLN A 270 15.05 4.61 -6.60
C GLN A 270 16.00 4.58 -5.40
N LEU A 271 15.70 5.32 -4.34
CA LEU A 271 16.47 5.32 -3.10
C LEU A 271 16.43 3.96 -2.41
N LEU A 272 15.24 3.36 -2.30
CA LEU A 272 15.08 2.01 -1.78
C LEU A 272 15.88 0.99 -2.59
N ALA A 273 15.75 1.00 -3.92
CA ALA A 273 16.50 0.09 -4.78
C ALA A 273 18.02 0.24 -4.63
N LYS A 274 18.52 1.48 -4.51
CA LYS A 274 19.94 1.77 -4.30
C LYS A 274 20.44 1.38 -2.90
N SER A 275 19.57 1.42 -1.88
CA SER A 275 19.91 1.01 -0.51
C SER A 275 19.97 -0.50 -0.31
N GLY A 276 19.67 -1.30 -1.34
CA GLY A 276 19.63 -2.75 -1.25
C GLY A 276 18.34 -3.27 -0.61
N TYR A 277 17.24 -2.53 -0.69
CA TYR A 277 15.94 -2.98 -0.20
C TYR A 277 15.45 -4.21 -0.99
N GLU A 278 15.14 -5.29 -0.28
CA GLU A 278 14.71 -6.57 -0.84
C GLU A 278 13.21 -6.86 -0.65
N GLY A 279 12.47 -5.94 -0.01
CA GLY A 279 11.04 -6.07 0.22
C GLY A 279 10.19 -5.68 -0.98
N TYR A 280 8.89 -5.63 -0.78
CA TYR A 280 7.92 -5.24 -1.81
C TYR A 280 7.68 -3.75 -1.82
N TYR A 281 7.59 -3.17 -3.01
CA TYR A 281 7.10 -1.82 -3.27
C TYR A 281 5.57 -1.90 -3.27
N SER A 282 4.95 -1.58 -2.14
CA SER A 282 3.52 -1.79 -1.92
C SER A 282 2.73 -0.50 -2.11
N PHE A 283 1.71 -0.56 -2.94
CA PHE A 283 0.77 0.53 -3.15
C PHE A 283 -0.29 0.53 -2.04
N GLU A 284 -0.41 1.63 -1.34
CA GLU A 284 -1.49 1.84 -0.38
C GLU A 284 -2.47 2.89 -0.93
N TRP A 285 -3.47 2.43 -1.66
CA TRP A 285 -4.54 3.29 -2.17
C TRP A 285 -5.60 3.48 -1.08
N GLU A 286 -5.94 4.72 -0.78
CA GLU A 286 -6.78 5.10 0.36
C GLU A 286 -8.30 4.98 0.07
N LYS A 287 -8.73 4.16 -0.89
CA LYS A 287 -10.11 4.05 -1.35
C LYS A 287 -11.11 3.72 -0.25
N ALA A 288 -10.71 2.97 0.78
CA ALA A 288 -11.56 2.65 1.92
C ALA A 288 -11.96 3.88 2.75
N TRP A 289 -11.11 4.90 2.79
CA TRP A 289 -11.31 6.14 3.55
C TRP A 289 -11.71 7.32 2.67
N HIS A 290 -11.38 7.26 1.39
CA HIS A 290 -11.61 8.27 0.38
C HIS A 290 -12.36 7.67 -0.81
N PRO A 291 -13.68 7.42 -0.67
CA PRO A 291 -14.46 6.77 -1.73
C PRO A 291 -14.55 7.60 -3.03
N GLU A 292 -14.24 8.90 -2.98
CA GLU A 292 -14.25 9.82 -4.10
C GLU A 292 -13.05 9.71 -5.05
N ILE A 293 -11.93 9.09 -4.61
CA ILE A 293 -10.73 8.96 -5.45
C ILE A 293 -10.91 7.89 -6.53
N GLU A 294 -9.98 7.85 -7.49
CA GLU A 294 -10.04 6.93 -8.63
C GLU A 294 -10.35 5.47 -8.23
N GLU A 295 -11.04 4.76 -9.12
CA GLU A 295 -11.43 3.36 -8.87
C GLU A 295 -10.20 2.44 -8.78
N PRO A 296 -10.28 1.39 -7.95
CA PRO A 296 -9.17 0.46 -7.73
C PRO A 296 -8.59 -0.13 -9.00
N GLU A 297 -9.44 -0.46 -9.97
CA GLU A 297 -9.03 -1.04 -11.25
C GLU A 297 -8.11 -0.12 -12.03
N ILE A 298 -8.29 1.20 -11.88
CA ILE A 298 -7.47 2.21 -12.54
C ILE A 298 -6.20 2.44 -11.74
N ALA A 299 -6.35 2.76 -10.45
CA ALA A 299 -5.22 3.20 -9.63
C ALA A 299 -4.19 2.09 -9.36
N ILE A 300 -4.64 0.86 -9.07
CA ILE A 300 -3.75 -0.26 -8.79
C ILE A 300 -2.99 -0.67 -10.07
N ALA A 301 -3.66 -0.67 -11.24
CA ALA A 301 -3.00 -0.96 -12.50
C ALA A 301 -1.99 0.14 -12.91
N ASP A 302 -2.34 1.42 -12.70
CA ASP A 302 -1.45 2.58 -12.95
C ASP A 302 -0.18 2.50 -12.11
N PHE A 303 -0.31 2.18 -10.81
CA PHE A 303 0.83 1.98 -9.92
C PHE A 303 1.77 0.86 -10.41
N ALA A 304 1.22 -0.29 -10.81
CA ALA A 304 2.02 -1.39 -11.33
C ALA A 304 2.87 -0.98 -12.54
N GLN A 305 2.29 -0.20 -13.45
CA GLN A 305 2.99 0.31 -14.64
C GLN A 305 4.08 1.32 -14.26
N ALA A 306 3.73 2.32 -13.42
CA ALA A 306 4.65 3.38 -13.03
C ALA A 306 5.88 2.83 -12.28
N VAL A 307 5.66 1.99 -11.25
CA VAL A 307 6.77 1.45 -10.45
C VAL A 307 7.62 0.45 -11.24
N THR A 308 7.00 -0.32 -12.15
CA THR A 308 7.76 -1.17 -13.10
C THR A 308 8.75 -0.32 -13.90
N GLN A 309 8.31 0.80 -14.46
CA GLN A 309 9.17 1.72 -15.21
C GLN A 309 10.27 2.34 -14.33
N TYR A 310 9.95 2.73 -13.09
CA TYR A 310 10.92 3.30 -12.16
C TYR A 310 12.04 2.30 -11.82
N LEU A 311 11.69 1.05 -11.56
CA LEU A 311 12.65 -0.01 -11.26
C LEU A 311 13.52 -0.38 -12.47
N GLN A 312 12.97 -0.39 -13.69
CA GLN A 312 13.73 -0.62 -14.91
C GLN A 312 14.76 0.50 -15.15
N THR A 313 14.33 1.75 -15.07
CA THR A 313 15.22 2.92 -15.21
C THR A 313 16.35 2.93 -14.19
N THR A 314 16.09 2.43 -12.97
CA THR A 314 17.12 2.36 -11.92
C THR A 314 18.19 1.30 -12.23
N ARG A 315 17.78 0.14 -12.79
CA ARG A 315 18.70 -0.94 -13.18
C ARG A 315 19.61 -0.51 -14.34
N GLU A 316 19.08 0.17 -15.34
CA GLU A 316 19.85 0.67 -16.48
C GLU A 316 20.93 1.68 -16.06
N LYS A 317 20.61 2.60 -15.14
CA LYS A 317 21.57 3.57 -14.60
C LYS A 317 22.63 2.97 -13.66
N GLY A 318 22.37 1.81 -13.09
CA GLY A 318 23.32 1.08 -12.23
C GLY A 318 24.32 0.21 -13.00
N GLN A 319 24.11 0.02 -14.32
CA GLN A 319 24.97 -0.74 -15.22
C GLN A 319 25.93 0.15 -16.04
N GLN A 320 25.80 1.47 -15.95
CA GLN A 320 26.70 2.46 -16.53
C GLN A 320 27.70 2.97 -15.48
#